data_132b2cae5397db4f7913c3d80e70c333
#
_entry.id   132b2cae5397db4f7913c3d80e70c333
#
_cell.length_a   1.000
_cell.length_b   1.000
_cell.length_c   1.000
_cell.angle_alpha   90.00
_cell.angle_beta   90.00
_cell.angle_gamma   90.00
#
_symmetry.space_group_name_H-M   'P 1'
#
loop_
_entity.id
_entity.type
_entity.pdbx_description
1 polymer ?
#
loop_
_entity_poly.entity_id
_entity_poly.type
_entity_poly.pdbx_seq_one_letter_code
_entity_poly.pdbx_strand_id
1 'polypeptide(L)'
;ARRGIQIDVFTRSQDPYIPMISQGLGYGARVIHVKAGPEQPLPINDVYLYVDEFAQAIYEFAAEENVTYDLIHTHYWLSGLAAGQLREKWPSIPIVHMFHTLGRMKNRVATTDRELAPPERIEGEQKVIEIADRIVVATPAEQAQLHWLYGNRSKKEVVVPPGVDLDKFKPLPREAAKAHVGIPVHDRSILFVGRIEPLKGVDTLLQAMALIQERYPSAVKKVTVTIIGGDPWAHDPDLEMKRLQAMREQLGIRDIVTFIGARDQNELPYYYAAAEIVVMPSHYESFGMVALEAMASGTPVIASEVGGLAFLVQDGENGFHVPSRDPETLAERIYELLVNDSCRERLGRNAREHARKYAWSNIAEKMLEVYDKLLMPAEEKESSRSRHVENPL
;
A
#
# COMPACT_ATOMS: atom_id res chain seq x y z
N ALA A 1 -15.90 9.74 -8.31
CA ALA A 1 -17.03 9.67 -9.23
C ALA A 1 -18.37 9.48 -8.51
N ARG A 2 -18.56 8.52 -7.58
CA ARG A 2 -19.83 8.29 -6.83
C ARG A 2 -20.38 9.55 -6.11
N ARG A 3 -19.54 10.56 -5.88
CA ARG A 3 -19.89 11.84 -5.25
C ARG A 3 -20.17 12.96 -6.27
N GLY A 4 -20.39 12.62 -7.56
CA GLY A 4 -20.73 13.57 -8.62
C GLY A 4 -19.54 14.26 -9.27
N ILE A 5 -18.31 13.84 -9.00
CA ILE A 5 -17.09 14.37 -9.61
C ILE A 5 -16.80 13.61 -10.89
N GLN A 6 -16.53 14.33 -11.97
CA GLN A 6 -16.01 13.76 -13.22
C GLN A 6 -14.52 13.45 -13.05
N ILE A 7 -14.09 12.25 -13.42
CA ILE A 7 -12.72 11.79 -13.19
C ILE A 7 -12.19 11.14 -14.47
N ASP A 8 -11.08 11.67 -14.96
CA ASP A 8 -10.26 11.06 -15.99
C ASP A 8 -8.96 10.56 -15.35
N VAL A 9 -8.72 9.26 -15.43
CA VAL A 9 -7.50 8.62 -14.95
C VAL A 9 -6.58 8.37 -16.14
N PHE A 10 -5.51 9.16 -16.25
CA PHE A 10 -4.53 8.99 -17.31
C PHE A 10 -3.50 7.92 -16.95
N THR A 11 -3.23 7.05 -17.89
CA THR A 11 -2.17 6.04 -17.81
C THR A 11 -1.48 5.89 -19.16
N ARG A 12 -0.22 5.46 -19.13
CA ARG A 12 0.51 5.15 -20.35
C ARG A 12 -0.05 3.87 -20.99
N SER A 13 -0.31 3.89 -22.30
CA SER A 13 -0.63 2.68 -23.04
C SER A 13 0.53 1.67 -22.97
N GLN A 14 0.21 0.43 -22.62
CA GLN A 14 1.17 -0.68 -22.55
C GLN A 14 0.81 -1.82 -23.52
N ASP A 15 -0.26 -1.64 -24.27
CA ASP A 15 -0.74 -2.61 -25.23
C ASP A 15 -1.56 -1.86 -26.32
N PRO A 16 -1.17 -1.92 -27.60
CA PRO A 16 -1.85 -1.22 -28.68
C PRO A 16 -3.28 -1.72 -28.96
N TYR A 17 -3.67 -2.85 -28.37
CA TYR A 17 -5.01 -3.42 -28.51
C TYR A 17 -5.99 -2.95 -27.42
N ILE A 18 -5.52 -2.27 -26.39
CA ILE A 18 -6.38 -1.69 -25.36
C ILE A 18 -7.02 -0.40 -25.93
N PRO A 19 -8.35 -0.22 -25.84
CA PRO A 19 -9.00 1.02 -26.25
C PRO A 19 -8.43 2.22 -25.50
N MET A 20 -8.25 3.36 -26.20
CA MET A 20 -7.76 4.60 -25.59
C MET A 20 -8.61 5.03 -24.40
N ILE A 21 -9.93 4.88 -24.46
CA ILE A 21 -10.86 5.21 -23.39
C ILE A 21 -11.54 3.95 -22.87
N SER A 22 -11.45 3.73 -21.57
CA SER A 22 -12.13 2.66 -20.85
C SER A 22 -13.01 3.22 -19.74
N GLN A 23 -14.25 2.70 -19.63
CA GLN A 23 -15.23 3.12 -18.61
C GLN A 23 -15.42 2.07 -17.50
N GLY A 24 -14.47 1.15 -17.33
CA GLY A 24 -14.56 0.02 -16.40
C GLY A 24 -14.65 0.41 -14.91
N LEU A 25 -14.34 1.67 -14.55
CA LEU A 25 -14.42 2.16 -13.16
C LEU A 25 -15.86 2.52 -12.73
N GLY A 26 -16.78 2.70 -13.67
CA GLY A 26 -18.17 3.09 -13.41
C GLY A 26 -18.35 4.54 -12.96
N TYR A 27 -19.61 4.94 -12.77
CA TYR A 27 -20.01 6.27 -12.29
C TYR A 27 -19.47 7.46 -13.12
N GLY A 28 -19.20 7.24 -14.41
CA GLY A 28 -18.66 8.26 -15.31
C GLY A 28 -17.15 8.49 -15.21
N ALA A 29 -16.44 7.73 -14.38
CA ALA A 29 -14.98 7.76 -14.39
C ALA A 29 -14.43 7.04 -15.61
N ARG A 30 -13.44 7.66 -16.27
CA ARG A 30 -12.78 7.11 -17.47
C ARG A 30 -11.32 6.79 -17.17
N VAL A 31 -10.80 5.73 -17.77
CA VAL A 31 -9.36 5.48 -17.85
C VAL A 31 -8.91 5.80 -19.27
N ILE A 32 -7.96 6.70 -19.39
CA ILE A 32 -7.44 7.19 -20.67
C ILE A 32 -6.03 6.62 -20.85
N HIS A 33 -5.87 5.72 -21.81
CA HIS A 33 -4.60 5.11 -22.19
C HIS A 33 -3.92 5.95 -23.25
N VAL A 34 -3.03 6.86 -22.82
CA VAL A 34 -2.31 7.74 -23.76
C VAL A 34 -0.99 7.10 -24.22
N LYS A 35 -0.63 7.34 -25.45
CA LYS A 35 0.63 6.86 -26.01
C LYS A 35 1.78 7.76 -25.55
N ALA A 36 2.79 7.11 -24.95
CA ALA A 36 4.04 7.74 -24.55
C ALA A 36 5.14 6.68 -24.62
N GLY A 37 6.01 6.78 -25.62
CA GLY A 37 6.98 5.74 -25.96
C GLY A 37 6.31 4.47 -26.54
N PRO A 38 7.01 3.32 -26.48
CA PRO A 38 6.51 2.04 -27.04
C PRO A 38 5.31 1.52 -26.22
N GLU A 39 4.28 1.03 -26.92
CA GLU A 39 3.08 0.46 -26.31
C GLU A 39 3.32 -0.99 -25.86
N GLN A 40 4.16 -1.13 -24.85
CA GLN A 40 4.51 -2.39 -24.17
C GLN A 40 4.86 -2.12 -22.70
N PRO A 41 4.84 -3.14 -21.82
CA PRO A 41 5.35 -3.01 -20.47
C PRO A 41 6.82 -2.56 -20.48
N LEU A 42 7.17 -1.60 -19.63
CA LEU A 42 8.52 -1.09 -19.46
C LEU A 42 8.97 -1.22 -18.01
N PRO A 43 10.28 -1.44 -17.77
CA PRO A 43 10.85 -1.23 -16.45
C PRO A 43 10.57 0.19 -15.94
N ILE A 44 10.29 0.32 -14.65
CA ILE A 44 9.87 1.61 -14.07
C ILE A 44 10.86 2.75 -14.31
N ASN A 45 12.16 2.45 -14.36
CA ASN A 45 13.19 3.44 -14.62
C ASN A 45 13.19 3.93 -16.07
N ASP A 46 12.74 3.10 -17.01
CA ASP A 46 12.67 3.46 -18.43
C ASP A 46 11.44 4.33 -18.72
N VAL A 47 10.37 4.21 -17.90
CA VAL A 47 9.17 5.06 -18.03
C VAL A 47 9.50 6.54 -17.86
N TYR A 48 10.52 6.87 -17.06
CA TYR A 48 10.98 8.24 -16.87
C TYR A 48 11.31 8.96 -18.19
N LEU A 49 11.84 8.24 -19.17
CA LEU A 49 12.22 8.79 -20.48
C LEU A 49 11.02 9.34 -21.29
N TYR A 50 9.80 8.93 -20.94
CA TYR A 50 8.57 9.24 -21.68
C TYR A 50 7.61 10.16 -20.90
N VAL A 51 8.08 10.80 -19.81
CA VAL A 51 7.24 11.69 -18.99
C VAL A 51 6.77 12.91 -19.78
N ASP A 52 7.61 13.47 -20.63
CA ASP A 52 7.28 14.64 -21.46
C ASP A 52 6.25 14.28 -22.53
N GLU A 53 6.43 13.14 -23.22
CA GLU A 53 5.45 12.61 -24.18
C GLU A 53 4.11 12.33 -23.49
N PHE A 54 4.14 11.77 -22.27
CA PHE A 54 2.94 11.48 -21.51
C PHE A 54 2.17 12.77 -21.15
N ALA A 55 2.87 13.79 -20.69
CA ALA A 55 2.25 15.09 -20.37
C ALA A 55 1.68 15.77 -21.61
N GLN A 56 2.41 15.73 -22.73
CA GLN A 56 1.96 16.29 -24.01
C GLN A 56 0.69 15.58 -24.51
N ALA A 57 0.66 14.23 -24.45
CA ALA A 57 -0.50 13.44 -24.86
C ALA A 57 -1.75 13.72 -24.01
N ILE A 58 -1.59 14.00 -22.70
CA ILE A 58 -2.69 14.44 -21.83
C ILE A 58 -3.22 15.80 -22.28
N TYR A 59 -2.33 16.74 -22.59
CA TYR A 59 -2.69 18.06 -23.04
C TYR A 59 -3.45 18.02 -24.38
N GLU A 60 -2.97 17.22 -25.32
CA GLU A 60 -3.61 17.02 -26.63
C GLU A 60 -4.99 16.38 -26.50
N PHE A 61 -5.10 15.32 -25.70
CA PHE A 61 -6.38 14.68 -25.41
C PHE A 61 -7.41 15.67 -24.84
N ALA A 62 -7.01 16.50 -23.88
CA ALA A 62 -7.92 17.50 -23.30
C ALA A 62 -8.40 18.54 -24.34
N ALA A 63 -7.51 18.93 -25.27
CA ALA A 63 -7.85 19.86 -26.36
C ALA A 63 -8.80 19.22 -27.39
N GLU A 64 -8.53 17.95 -27.78
CA GLU A 64 -9.35 17.21 -28.73
C GLU A 64 -10.77 16.93 -28.21
N GLU A 65 -10.87 16.52 -26.93
CA GLU A 65 -12.15 16.25 -26.26
C GLU A 65 -12.85 17.53 -25.77
N ASN A 66 -12.21 18.70 -25.92
CA ASN A 66 -12.69 19.99 -25.40
C ASN A 66 -13.03 19.93 -23.89
N VAL A 67 -12.16 19.27 -23.09
CA VAL A 67 -12.29 19.11 -21.65
C VAL A 67 -11.37 20.09 -20.93
N THR A 68 -11.89 20.71 -19.88
CA THR A 68 -11.10 21.49 -18.92
C THR A 68 -11.09 20.81 -17.56
N TYR A 69 -9.94 20.81 -16.89
CA TYR A 69 -9.79 20.21 -15.58
C TYR A 69 -9.70 21.29 -14.50
N ASP A 70 -10.36 21.06 -13.38
CA ASP A 70 -10.32 21.96 -12.21
C ASP A 70 -9.14 21.65 -11.30
N LEU A 71 -8.64 20.39 -11.31
CA LEU A 71 -7.60 19.91 -10.43
C LEU A 71 -6.84 18.73 -11.05
N ILE A 72 -5.53 18.67 -10.80
CA ILE A 72 -4.69 17.53 -11.14
C ILE A 72 -4.30 16.80 -9.85
N HIS A 73 -4.59 15.49 -9.75
CA HIS A 73 -4.13 14.64 -8.68
C HIS A 73 -3.17 13.58 -9.22
N THR A 74 -1.95 13.59 -8.75
CA THR A 74 -0.87 12.72 -9.22
C THR A 74 -0.41 11.73 -8.16
N HIS A 75 -0.03 10.54 -8.61
CA HIS A 75 0.42 9.43 -7.79
C HIS A 75 1.78 8.94 -8.24
N TYR A 76 2.75 8.90 -7.32
CA TYR A 76 4.13 8.56 -7.59
C TYR A 76 4.89 9.65 -8.36
N TRP A 77 6.21 9.74 -8.17
CA TRP A 77 7.04 10.85 -8.64
C TRP A 77 6.97 11.12 -10.16
N LEU A 78 6.81 10.06 -11.00
CA LEU A 78 6.74 10.20 -12.45
C LEU A 78 5.52 11.02 -12.88
N SER A 79 4.34 10.71 -12.35
CA SER A 79 3.14 11.51 -12.66
C SER A 79 3.20 12.91 -12.07
N GLY A 80 3.93 13.08 -10.95
CA GLY A 80 4.23 14.39 -10.40
C GLY A 80 5.05 15.25 -11.36
N LEU A 81 6.06 14.68 -12.00
CA LEU A 81 6.85 15.36 -13.03
C LEU A 81 5.99 15.72 -14.25
N ALA A 82 5.12 14.81 -14.71
CA ALA A 82 4.18 15.10 -15.79
C ALA A 82 3.25 16.28 -15.44
N ALA A 83 2.77 16.37 -14.19
CA ALA A 83 2.00 17.51 -13.74
C ALA A 83 2.80 18.83 -13.75
N GLY A 84 4.11 18.77 -13.53
CA GLY A 84 5.01 19.90 -13.68
C GLY A 84 5.01 20.46 -15.10
N GLN A 85 5.06 19.58 -16.10
CA GLN A 85 4.94 19.96 -17.52
C GLN A 85 3.56 20.52 -17.84
N LEU A 86 2.50 19.91 -17.30
CA LEU A 86 1.12 20.40 -17.48
C LEU A 86 0.90 21.76 -16.80
N ARG A 87 1.59 22.08 -15.71
CA ARG A 87 1.54 23.40 -15.06
C ARG A 87 1.95 24.54 -16.02
N GLU A 88 2.87 24.29 -16.95
CA GLU A 88 3.26 25.26 -17.96
C GLU A 88 2.14 25.58 -18.95
N LYS A 89 1.29 24.58 -19.25
CA LYS A 89 0.12 24.70 -20.14
C LYS A 89 -1.12 25.20 -19.40
N TRP A 90 -1.29 24.79 -18.15
CA TRP A 90 -2.44 25.08 -17.28
C TRP A 90 -1.98 25.70 -15.94
N PRO A 91 -1.49 26.96 -15.94
CA PRO A 91 -0.82 27.55 -14.77
C PRO A 91 -1.74 27.76 -13.56
N SER A 92 -3.05 27.84 -13.78
CA SER A 92 -4.05 28.06 -12.72
C SER A 92 -4.57 26.77 -12.08
N ILE A 93 -4.34 25.61 -12.67
CA ILE A 93 -4.88 24.33 -12.17
C ILE A 93 -4.04 23.84 -10.98
N PRO A 94 -4.63 23.66 -9.78
CA PRO A 94 -3.90 23.18 -8.62
C PRO A 94 -3.48 21.71 -8.76
N ILE A 95 -2.30 21.39 -8.22
CA ILE A 95 -1.72 20.05 -8.22
C ILE A 95 -1.74 19.49 -6.80
N VAL A 96 -2.43 18.37 -6.63
CA VAL A 96 -2.35 17.50 -5.46
C VAL A 96 -1.44 16.32 -5.80
N HIS A 97 -0.53 15.97 -4.91
CA HIS A 97 0.41 14.87 -5.13
C HIS A 97 0.44 13.88 -3.97
N MET A 98 0.59 12.59 -4.29
CA MET A 98 0.81 11.51 -3.33
C MET A 98 1.99 10.63 -3.78
N PHE A 99 3.04 10.55 -2.94
CA PHE A 99 4.27 9.81 -3.30
C PHE A 99 4.11 8.29 -3.22
N HIS A 100 3.31 7.77 -2.30
CA HIS A 100 3.17 6.36 -1.89
C HIS A 100 4.44 5.77 -1.27
N THR A 101 5.62 6.09 -1.79
CA THR A 101 6.93 5.71 -1.27
C THR A 101 7.92 6.82 -1.58
N LEU A 102 8.90 7.02 -0.71
CA LEU A 102 9.95 8.02 -0.86
C LEU A 102 11.28 7.36 -1.22
N GLY A 103 11.95 7.85 -2.26
CA GLY A 103 13.22 7.31 -2.75
C GLY A 103 14.32 7.41 -1.69
N ARG A 104 14.45 8.55 -1.00
CA ARG A 104 15.42 8.70 0.11
C ARG A 104 15.13 7.75 1.27
N MET A 105 13.86 7.45 1.54
CA MET A 105 13.53 6.45 2.56
C MET A 105 13.88 5.04 2.09
N LYS A 106 13.63 4.72 0.81
CA LYS A 106 14.05 3.45 0.21
C LYS A 106 15.57 3.27 0.33
N ASN A 107 16.37 4.29 0.01
CA ASN A 107 17.82 4.26 0.13
C ASN A 107 18.32 4.02 1.57
N ARG A 108 17.57 4.52 2.54
CA ARG A 108 17.92 4.38 3.95
C ARG A 108 17.74 2.96 4.50
N VAL A 109 16.82 2.21 3.94
CA VAL A 109 16.50 0.84 4.36
C VAL A 109 17.08 -0.22 3.43
N ALA A 110 17.66 0.20 2.30
CA ALA A 110 18.33 -0.67 1.35
C ALA A 110 19.50 -1.41 2.00
N THR A 111 19.64 -2.67 1.67
CA THR A 111 20.74 -3.54 2.13
C THR A 111 21.76 -3.81 1.03
N THR A 112 21.41 -3.50 -0.22
CA THR A 112 22.25 -3.66 -1.41
C THR A 112 22.11 -2.45 -2.35
N ASP A 113 23.12 -2.20 -3.16
CA ASP A 113 23.09 -1.11 -4.16
C ASP A 113 21.95 -1.26 -5.18
N ARG A 114 21.52 -2.49 -5.45
CA ARG A 114 20.40 -2.76 -6.38
C ARG A 114 19.05 -2.29 -5.87
N GLU A 115 18.91 -2.12 -4.57
CA GLU A 115 17.69 -1.65 -3.92
C GLU A 115 17.61 -0.12 -3.90
N LEU A 116 18.69 0.58 -4.21
CA LEU A 116 18.70 2.04 -4.18
C LEU A 116 17.74 2.64 -5.22
N ALA A 117 17.13 3.74 -4.86
CA ALA A 117 16.42 4.58 -5.80
C ALA A 117 17.41 5.32 -6.69
N PRO A 118 17.18 5.41 -8.01
CA PRO A 118 18.08 6.14 -8.90
C PRO A 118 18.11 7.64 -8.57
N PRO A 119 19.21 8.34 -8.87
CA PRO A 119 19.34 9.78 -8.61
C PRO A 119 18.21 10.61 -9.23
N GLU A 120 17.77 10.27 -10.43
CA GLU A 120 16.68 10.94 -11.16
C GLU A 120 15.38 10.92 -10.37
N ARG A 121 15.12 9.84 -9.63
CA ARG A 121 13.96 9.74 -8.75
C ARG A 121 14.08 10.74 -7.59
N ILE A 122 15.24 10.83 -6.95
CA ILE A 122 15.46 11.74 -5.80
C ILE A 122 15.28 13.20 -6.24
N GLU A 123 15.87 13.56 -7.38
CA GLU A 123 15.73 14.89 -7.97
C GLU A 123 14.28 15.17 -8.41
N GLY A 124 13.64 14.17 -9.02
CA GLY A 124 12.23 14.26 -9.43
C GLY A 124 11.30 14.47 -8.24
N GLU A 125 11.47 13.71 -7.15
CA GLU A 125 10.69 13.89 -5.92
C GLU A 125 10.89 15.31 -5.34
N GLN A 126 12.13 15.84 -5.36
CA GLN A 126 12.41 17.21 -4.91
C GLN A 126 11.64 18.24 -5.75
N LYS A 127 11.67 18.13 -7.08
CA LYS A 127 10.89 19.00 -7.99
C LYS A 127 9.39 18.92 -7.72
N VAL A 128 8.87 17.71 -7.53
CA VAL A 128 7.44 17.50 -7.26
C VAL A 128 7.02 18.14 -5.94
N ILE A 129 7.85 18.08 -4.90
CA ILE A 129 7.60 18.78 -3.62
C ILE A 129 7.47 20.30 -3.84
N GLU A 130 8.27 20.86 -4.71
CA GLU A 130 8.26 22.32 -5.00
C GLU A 130 6.99 22.74 -5.75
N ILE A 131 6.59 21.99 -6.78
CA ILE A 131 5.46 22.35 -7.66
C ILE A 131 4.08 21.99 -7.11
N ALA A 132 3.96 20.98 -6.26
CA ALA A 132 2.67 20.57 -5.70
C ALA A 132 2.06 21.68 -4.81
N ASP A 133 0.76 21.91 -4.92
CA ASP A 133 0.01 22.82 -4.05
C ASP A 133 -0.39 22.15 -2.75
N ARG A 134 -0.62 20.82 -2.79
CA ARG A 134 -0.80 19.95 -1.63
C ARG A 134 -0.10 18.63 -1.84
N ILE A 135 0.45 18.09 -0.76
CA ILE A 135 1.05 16.75 -0.72
C ILE A 135 0.22 15.91 0.24
N VAL A 136 -0.41 14.88 -0.28
CA VAL A 136 -1.14 13.91 0.53
C VAL A 136 -0.15 12.86 1.03
N VAL A 137 -0.10 12.68 2.33
CA VAL A 137 0.71 11.65 2.99
C VAL A 137 -0.20 10.65 3.69
N ALA A 138 0.18 9.38 3.66
CA ALA A 138 -0.63 8.32 4.24
C ALA A 138 -0.61 8.35 5.78
N THR A 139 0.49 8.83 6.39
CA THR A 139 0.71 8.81 7.84
C THR A 139 1.49 10.03 8.32
N PRO A 140 1.41 10.36 9.63
CA PRO A 140 2.28 11.36 10.24
C PRO A 140 3.78 11.01 10.13
N ALA A 141 4.12 9.71 10.06
CA ALA A 141 5.50 9.28 9.83
C ALA A 141 6.01 9.71 8.45
N GLU A 142 5.20 9.53 7.40
CA GLU A 142 5.55 9.99 6.05
C GLU A 142 5.70 11.51 5.99
N GLN A 143 4.84 12.26 6.68
CA GLN A 143 4.98 13.70 6.83
C GLN A 143 6.32 14.09 7.46
N ALA A 144 6.69 13.45 8.56
CA ALA A 144 7.98 13.67 9.22
C ALA A 144 9.16 13.29 8.30
N GLN A 145 9.05 12.23 7.52
CA GLN A 145 10.06 11.81 6.55
C GLN A 145 10.26 12.85 5.43
N LEU A 146 9.19 13.45 4.91
CA LEU A 146 9.30 14.54 3.94
C LEU A 146 10.06 15.73 4.51
N HIS A 147 9.75 16.14 5.73
CA HIS A 147 10.48 17.23 6.40
C HIS A 147 11.95 16.88 6.61
N TRP A 148 12.23 15.72 7.11
CA TRP A 148 13.58 15.32 7.50
C TRP A 148 14.48 14.96 6.31
N LEU A 149 13.94 14.19 5.35
CA LEU A 149 14.74 13.68 4.23
C LEU A 149 14.88 14.70 3.08
N TYR A 150 13.85 15.51 2.85
CA TYR A 150 13.82 16.47 1.73
C TYR A 150 13.91 17.93 2.18
N GLY A 151 14.01 18.18 3.49
CA GLY A 151 14.07 19.55 4.01
C GLY A 151 12.77 20.34 3.77
N ASN A 152 11.68 19.65 3.48
CA ASN A 152 10.41 20.31 3.15
C ASN A 152 9.83 21.01 4.37
N ARG A 153 9.70 22.35 4.31
CA ARG A 153 9.10 23.21 5.34
C ARG A 153 7.83 23.91 4.86
N SER A 154 7.29 23.50 3.73
CA SER A 154 6.23 24.25 3.02
C SER A 154 4.85 24.19 3.69
N LYS A 155 4.64 23.30 4.66
CA LYS A 155 3.33 23.03 5.29
C LYS A 155 2.21 22.71 4.28
N LYS A 156 2.58 22.10 3.16
CA LYS A 156 1.64 21.67 2.10
C LYS A 156 1.08 20.29 2.36
N GLU A 157 1.63 19.55 3.34
CA GLU A 157 1.25 18.19 3.63
C GLU A 157 -0.10 18.15 4.35
N VAL A 158 -0.87 17.12 3.98
CA VAL A 158 -2.11 16.75 4.66
C VAL A 158 -2.16 15.24 4.81
N VAL A 159 -2.51 14.76 6.01
CA VAL A 159 -2.59 13.33 6.28
C VAL A 159 -3.95 12.81 5.84
N VAL A 160 -3.96 12.04 4.76
CA VAL A 160 -5.13 11.28 4.30
C VAL A 160 -4.67 9.85 4.00
N PRO A 161 -4.98 8.89 4.87
CA PRO A 161 -4.58 7.50 4.65
C PRO A 161 -5.34 6.90 3.46
N PRO A 162 -4.80 5.82 2.85
CA PRO A 162 -5.55 5.04 1.88
C PRO A 162 -6.73 4.33 2.54
N GLY A 163 -7.73 3.97 1.72
CA GLY A 163 -8.92 3.27 2.17
C GLY A 163 -8.89 1.76 1.90
N VAL A 164 -9.92 1.09 2.41
CA VAL A 164 -10.18 -0.32 2.13
C VAL A 164 -11.64 -0.51 1.70
N ASP A 165 -11.85 -1.47 0.80
CA ASP A 165 -13.19 -1.91 0.38
C ASP A 165 -13.77 -2.87 1.43
N LEU A 166 -14.68 -2.37 2.27
CA LEU A 166 -15.30 -3.14 3.34
C LEU A 166 -16.37 -4.12 2.84
N ASP A 167 -16.83 -4.00 1.60
CA ASP A 167 -17.74 -4.97 0.99
C ASP A 167 -16.96 -6.18 0.47
N LYS A 168 -15.75 -5.94 -0.02
CA LYS A 168 -14.83 -6.96 -0.49
C LYS A 168 -14.09 -7.64 0.66
N PHE A 169 -13.44 -6.86 1.52
CA PHE A 169 -12.70 -7.35 2.69
C PHE A 169 -13.59 -7.31 3.93
N LYS A 170 -14.18 -8.44 4.26
CA LYS A 170 -15.10 -8.60 5.39
C LYS A 170 -14.95 -9.97 6.03
N PRO A 171 -15.37 -10.13 7.28
CA PRO A 171 -15.41 -11.45 7.91
C PRO A 171 -16.26 -12.43 7.09
N LEU A 172 -15.69 -13.60 6.82
CA LEU A 172 -16.38 -14.75 6.21
C LEU A 172 -16.32 -15.93 7.19
N PRO A 173 -17.21 -16.92 7.07
CA PRO A 173 -17.09 -18.15 7.85
C PRO A 173 -15.74 -18.83 7.57
N ARG A 174 -14.89 -18.93 8.61
CA ARG A 174 -13.50 -19.36 8.47
C ARG A 174 -13.35 -20.74 7.85
N GLU A 175 -14.21 -21.69 8.26
CA GLU A 175 -14.19 -23.05 7.71
C GLU A 175 -14.49 -23.07 6.21
N ALA A 176 -15.48 -22.29 5.77
CA ALA A 176 -15.79 -22.15 4.36
C ALA A 176 -14.65 -21.48 3.58
N ALA A 177 -14.04 -20.45 4.16
CA ALA A 177 -12.87 -19.79 3.57
C ALA A 177 -11.67 -20.74 3.44
N LYS A 178 -11.36 -21.53 4.49
CA LYS A 178 -10.32 -22.57 4.44
C LYS A 178 -10.59 -23.60 3.34
N ALA A 179 -11.83 -24.11 3.27
CA ALA A 179 -12.21 -25.06 2.22
C ALA A 179 -12.04 -24.46 0.81
N HIS A 180 -12.38 -23.17 0.64
CA HIS A 180 -12.24 -22.47 -0.65
C HIS A 180 -10.78 -22.36 -1.10
N VAL A 181 -9.86 -22.06 -0.18
CA VAL A 181 -8.42 -21.89 -0.49
C VAL A 181 -7.59 -23.16 -0.32
N GLY A 182 -8.23 -24.29 -0.03
CA GLY A 182 -7.56 -25.60 0.08
C GLY A 182 -6.73 -25.80 1.36
N ILE A 183 -7.00 -25.03 2.42
CA ILE A 183 -6.36 -25.21 3.74
C ILE A 183 -7.21 -26.23 4.55
N PRO A 184 -6.60 -27.23 5.20
CA PRO A 184 -7.33 -28.16 6.05
C PRO A 184 -8.11 -27.41 7.14
N VAL A 185 -9.41 -27.74 7.31
CA VAL A 185 -10.31 -27.00 8.21
C VAL A 185 -9.82 -26.98 9.65
N HIS A 186 -9.16 -28.06 10.07
CA HIS A 186 -8.63 -28.22 11.44
C HIS A 186 -7.23 -27.62 11.66
N ASP A 187 -6.58 -27.16 10.59
CA ASP A 187 -5.29 -26.50 10.70
C ASP A 187 -5.44 -25.01 11.05
N ARG A 188 -4.53 -24.52 11.85
CA ARG A 188 -4.39 -23.09 12.12
C ARG A 188 -3.59 -22.45 11.00
N SER A 189 -4.14 -21.42 10.37
CA SER A 189 -3.52 -20.76 9.24
C SER A 189 -2.85 -19.46 9.65
N ILE A 190 -1.58 -19.34 9.33
CA ILE A 190 -0.80 -18.09 9.41
C ILE A 190 -0.59 -17.61 7.97
N LEU A 191 -0.83 -16.35 7.72
CA LEU A 191 -0.78 -15.79 6.38
C LEU A 191 0.23 -14.64 6.29
N PHE A 192 1.05 -14.69 5.25
CA PHE A 192 1.80 -13.55 4.74
C PHE A 192 1.31 -13.22 3.32
N VAL A 193 1.11 -11.93 3.03
CA VAL A 193 0.79 -11.43 1.69
C VAL A 193 1.72 -10.27 1.38
N GLY A 194 2.39 -10.32 0.23
CA GLY A 194 3.27 -9.22 -0.19
C GLY A 194 4.21 -9.60 -1.31
N ARG A 195 4.91 -8.60 -1.85
CA ARG A 195 6.01 -8.85 -2.78
C ARG A 195 7.12 -9.62 -2.07
N ILE A 196 7.76 -10.53 -2.77
CA ILE A 196 8.91 -11.28 -2.22
C ILE A 196 10.16 -10.42 -2.41
N GLU A 197 10.39 -9.56 -1.45
CA GLU A 197 11.51 -8.61 -1.40
C GLU A 197 12.12 -8.63 0.01
N PRO A 198 13.43 -8.40 0.18
CA PRO A 198 14.09 -8.41 1.48
C PRO A 198 13.41 -7.48 2.50
N LEU A 199 12.91 -6.31 2.05
CA LEU A 199 12.22 -5.34 2.91
C LEU A 199 10.92 -5.87 3.54
N LYS A 200 10.35 -6.96 3.02
CA LYS A 200 9.11 -7.55 3.55
C LYS A 200 9.36 -8.54 4.68
N GLY A 201 10.62 -8.90 4.95
CA GLY A 201 11.03 -9.65 6.14
C GLY A 201 10.48 -11.07 6.22
N VAL A 202 10.23 -11.74 5.08
CA VAL A 202 9.75 -13.13 5.05
C VAL A 202 10.73 -14.07 5.78
N ASP A 203 12.02 -13.78 5.70
CA ASP A 203 13.06 -14.52 6.42
C ASP A 203 12.88 -14.47 7.95
N THR A 204 12.48 -13.32 8.49
CA THR A 204 12.15 -13.20 9.93
C THR A 204 10.97 -14.11 10.30
N LEU A 205 9.94 -14.20 9.44
CA LEU A 205 8.84 -15.14 9.65
C LEU A 205 9.29 -16.59 9.62
N LEU A 206 10.14 -16.99 8.65
CA LEU A 206 10.67 -18.35 8.56
C LEU A 206 11.46 -18.71 9.81
N GLN A 207 12.33 -17.82 10.29
CA GLN A 207 13.10 -18.02 11.53
C GLN A 207 12.18 -18.15 12.75
N ALA A 208 11.17 -17.29 12.86
CA ALA A 208 10.20 -17.37 13.95
C ALA A 208 9.44 -18.71 13.96
N MET A 209 9.05 -19.22 12.79
CA MET A 209 8.39 -20.53 12.70
C MET A 209 9.30 -21.68 13.08
N ALA A 210 10.59 -21.63 12.74
CA ALA A 210 11.58 -22.60 13.17
C ALA A 210 11.73 -22.61 14.70
N LEU A 211 11.79 -21.43 15.32
CA LEU A 211 11.83 -21.28 16.79
C LEU A 211 10.60 -21.88 17.46
N ILE A 212 9.41 -21.65 16.90
CA ILE A 212 8.17 -22.23 17.43
C ILE A 212 8.20 -23.75 17.28
N GLN A 213 8.65 -24.27 16.15
CA GLN A 213 8.79 -25.73 15.93
C GLN A 213 9.74 -26.36 16.92
N GLU A 214 10.86 -25.72 17.21
CA GLU A 214 11.85 -26.21 18.19
C GLU A 214 11.31 -26.19 19.63
N ARG A 215 10.71 -25.06 20.05
CA ARG A 215 10.27 -24.85 21.43
C ARG A 215 8.91 -25.50 21.76
N TYR A 216 8.02 -25.50 20.78
CA TYR A 216 6.62 -25.91 20.93
C TYR A 216 6.18 -26.85 19.80
N PRO A 217 6.83 -28.03 19.62
CA PRO A 217 6.57 -28.91 18.47
C PRO A 217 5.12 -29.40 18.39
N SER A 218 4.42 -29.46 19.51
CA SER A 218 3.00 -29.81 19.53
C SER A 218 2.09 -28.71 18.95
N ALA A 219 2.49 -27.44 19.07
CA ALA A 219 1.71 -26.30 18.59
C ALA A 219 1.70 -26.21 17.05
N VAL A 220 2.76 -26.70 16.38
CA VAL A 220 2.89 -26.61 14.92
C VAL A 220 2.33 -27.80 14.16
N LYS A 221 1.93 -28.88 14.83
CA LYS A 221 1.40 -30.09 14.17
C LYS A 221 0.19 -29.89 13.26
N LYS A 222 -0.55 -28.81 13.49
CA LYS A 222 -1.75 -28.42 12.74
C LYS A 222 -1.65 -26.92 12.38
N VAL A 223 -0.48 -26.48 11.96
CA VAL A 223 -0.26 -25.10 11.50
C VAL A 223 0.12 -25.16 10.03
N THR A 224 -0.51 -24.31 9.24
CA THR A 224 -0.16 -24.04 7.86
C THR A 224 0.24 -22.57 7.74
N VAL A 225 1.45 -22.31 7.29
CA VAL A 225 1.93 -20.97 6.95
C VAL A 225 1.86 -20.79 5.44
N THR A 226 1.01 -19.89 5.00
CA THR A 226 0.82 -19.59 3.57
C THR A 226 1.51 -18.27 3.23
N ILE A 227 2.43 -18.30 2.26
CA ILE A 227 3.12 -17.12 1.75
C ILE A 227 2.61 -16.82 0.34
N ILE A 228 1.93 -15.67 0.19
CA ILE A 228 1.36 -15.18 -1.07
C ILE A 228 2.25 -14.07 -1.62
N GLY A 229 2.76 -14.26 -2.84
CA GLY A 229 3.56 -13.31 -3.59
C GLY A 229 4.64 -13.97 -4.43
N GLY A 230 5.17 -13.21 -5.39
CA GLY A 230 6.15 -13.73 -6.34
C GLY A 230 5.62 -14.86 -7.21
N ASP A 231 6.52 -15.58 -7.85
CA ASP A 231 6.24 -16.81 -8.60
C ASP A 231 7.23 -17.91 -8.18
N PRO A 232 6.83 -18.80 -7.26
CA PRO A 232 7.71 -19.86 -6.76
C PRO A 232 7.94 -21.00 -7.78
N TRP A 233 7.16 -21.04 -8.86
CA TRP A 233 7.23 -22.05 -9.92
C TRP A 233 7.83 -21.54 -11.24
N ALA A 234 8.26 -20.27 -11.28
CA ALA A 234 8.96 -19.74 -12.44
C ALA A 234 10.17 -20.66 -12.77
N HIS A 235 10.46 -20.83 -14.06
CA HIS A 235 11.64 -21.60 -14.50
C HIS A 235 12.93 -21.05 -13.90
N ASP A 236 13.00 -19.72 -13.72
CA ASP A 236 14.10 -19.02 -13.04
C ASP A 236 13.51 -18.00 -12.04
N PRO A 237 13.12 -18.44 -10.82
CA PRO A 237 12.63 -17.55 -9.79
C PRO A 237 13.65 -16.46 -9.45
N ASP A 238 13.18 -15.31 -8.98
CA ASP A 238 14.07 -14.24 -8.53
C ASP A 238 14.98 -14.70 -7.36
N LEU A 239 16.06 -13.97 -7.14
CA LEU A 239 17.10 -14.36 -6.16
C LEU A 239 16.55 -14.45 -4.74
N GLU A 240 15.62 -13.57 -4.37
CA GLU A 240 15.04 -13.59 -3.03
C GLU A 240 14.11 -14.77 -2.83
N MET A 241 13.31 -15.14 -3.82
CA MET A 241 12.48 -16.34 -3.77
C MET A 241 13.35 -17.60 -3.58
N LYS A 242 14.44 -17.73 -4.37
CA LYS A 242 15.39 -18.85 -4.22
C LYS A 242 16.02 -18.91 -2.84
N ARG A 243 16.44 -17.74 -2.32
CA ARG A 243 17.02 -17.62 -0.97
C ARG A 243 16.05 -18.11 0.11
N LEU A 244 14.80 -17.64 0.05
CA LEU A 244 13.78 -17.99 1.02
C LEU A 244 13.36 -19.47 0.94
N GLN A 245 13.25 -20.04 -0.26
CA GLN A 245 12.99 -21.47 -0.44
C GLN A 245 14.12 -22.33 0.15
N ALA A 246 15.37 -21.97 -0.12
CA ALA A 246 16.53 -22.65 0.47
C ALA A 246 16.55 -22.53 2.00
N MET A 247 16.24 -21.35 2.54
CA MET A 247 16.15 -21.13 3.98
C MET A 247 15.07 -22.01 4.63
N ARG A 248 13.89 -22.11 4.02
CA ARG A 248 12.81 -23.00 4.48
C ARG A 248 13.28 -24.46 4.62
N GLU A 249 14.03 -24.96 3.62
CA GLU A 249 14.60 -26.33 3.66
C GLU A 249 15.64 -26.45 4.78
N GLN A 250 16.57 -25.50 4.89
CA GLN A 250 17.62 -25.49 5.92
C GLN A 250 17.06 -25.44 7.34
N LEU A 251 15.97 -24.72 7.54
CA LEU A 251 15.28 -24.60 8.84
C LEU A 251 14.38 -25.80 9.15
N GLY A 252 14.21 -26.75 8.23
CA GLY A 252 13.37 -27.94 8.43
C GLY A 252 11.89 -27.66 8.62
N ILE A 253 11.38 -26.57 8.06
CA ILE A 253 9.97 -26.13 8.19
C ILE A 253 9.16 -26.31 6.89
N ARG A 254 9.64 -27.14 5.97
CA ARG A 254 9.01 -27.37 4.68
C ARG A 254 7.56 -27.83 4.80
N ASP A 255 7.28 -28.69 5.78
CA ASP A 255 5.95 -29.31 5.94
C ASP A 255 4.89 -28.34 6.46
N ILE A 256 5.30 -27.21 7.03
CA ILE A 256 4.39 -26.21 7.59
C ILE A 256 4.34 -24.90 6.78
N VAL A 257 5.35 -24.62 5.92
CA VAL A 257 5.44 -23.36 5.15
C VAL A 257 5.31 -23.63 3.66
N THR A 258 4.34 -22.97 3.03
CA THR A 258 4.08 -23.11 1.59
C THR A 258 4.10 -21.74 0.91
N PHE A 259 4.90 -21.61 -0.16
CA PHE A 259 4.84 -20.49 -1.09
C PHE A 259 3.84 -20.82 -2.19
N ILE A 260 2.79 -20.01 -2.37
CA ILE A 260 1.71 -20.30 -3.33
C ILE A 260 1.65 -19.31 -4.49
N GLY A 261 2.68 -18.43 -4.61
CA GLY A 261 2.73 -17.43 -5.66
C GLY A 261 1.76 -16.27 -5.48
N ALA A 262 1.76 -15.35 -6.43
CA ALA A 262 0.80 -14.26 -6.46
C ALA A 262 -0.63 -14.78 -6.66
N ARG A 263 -1.60 -14.10 -6.08
CA ARG A 263 -3.02 -14.42 -6.18
C ARG A 263 -3.80 -13.21 -6.69
N ASP A 264 -4.88 -13.48 -7.38
CA ASP A 264 -5.81 -12.43 -7.80
C ASP A 264 -6.38 -11.71 -6.56
N GLN A 265 -6.55 -10.40 -6.69
CA GLN A 265 -7.05 -9.59 -5.59
C GLN A 265 -8.47 -10.00 -5.13
N ASN A 266 -9.24 -10.69 -5.99
CA ASN A 266 -10.57 -11.20 -5.62
C ASN A 266 -10.51 -12.49 -4.81
N GLU A 267 -9.38 -13.20 -4.80
CA GLU A 267 -9.16 -14.38 -3.96
C GLU A 267 -8.66 -14.03 -2.55
N LEU A 268 -7.96 -12.88 -2.40
CA LEU A 268 -7.36 -12.47 -1.13
C LEU A 268 -8.35 -12.41 0.05
N PRO A 269 -9.61 -11.96 -0.10
CA PRO A 269 -10.57 -11.98 1.00
C PRO A 269 -10.76 -13.35 1.64
N TYR A 270 -10.72 -14.43 0.86
CA TYR A 270 -10.83 -15.79 1.37
C TYR A 270 -9.58 -16.20 2.16
N TYR A 271 -8.39 -15.83 1.70
CA TYR A 271 -7.14 -16.09 2.43
C TYR A 271 -7.10 -15.34 3.77
N TYR A 272 -7.49 -14.05 3.79
CA TYR A 272 -7.58 -13.30 5.04
C TYR A 272 -8.60 -13.91 6.01
N ALA A 273 -9.77 -14.28 5.53
CA ALA A 273 -10.83 -14.89 6.36
C ALA A 273 -10.44 -16.30 6.85
N ALA A 274 -9.66 -17.07 6.05
CA ALA A 274 -9.14 -18.39 6.43
C ALA A 274 -8.06 -18.29 7.51
N ALA A 275 -7.34 -17.18 7.58
CA ALA A 275 -6.21 -17.04 8.49
C ALA A 275 -6.66 -16.79 9.93
N GLU A 276 -5.96 -17.40 10.88
CA GLU A 276 -5.98 -17.05 12.29
C GLU A 276 -5.20 -15.79 12.57
N ILE A 277 -4.07 -15.59 11.84
CA ILE A 277 -3.12 -14.51 12.05
C ILE A 277 -2.57 -14.07 10.69
N VAL A 278 -2.48 -12.77 10.46
CA VAL A 278 -1.68 -12.21 9.37
C VAL A 278 -0.39 -11.64 9.95
N VAL A 279 0.75 -11.98 9.35
CA VAL A 279 2.07 -11.55 9.82
C VAL A 279 2.69 -10.61 8.79
N MET A 280 3.11 -9.44 9.23
CA MET A 280 3.80 -8.42 8.43
C MET A 280 5.13 -8.04 9.08
N PRO A 281 6.19 -8.86 8.93
CA PRO A 281 7.48 -8.65 9.60
C PRO A 281 8.37 -7.68 8.81
N SER A 282 7.77 -6.72 8.14
CA SER A 282 8.44 -5.79 7.23
C SER A 282 9.52 -4.97 7.93
N HIS A 283 10.62 -4.70 7.25
CA HIS A 283 11.68 -3.80 7.72
C HIS A 283 11.32 -2.34 7.46
N TYR A 284 10.45 -2.11 6.49
CA TYR A 284 9.81 -0.83 6.19
C TYR A 284 8.47 -1.03 5.51
N GLU A 285 7.50 -0.21 5.88
CA GLU A 285 6.18 -0.16 5.24
C GLU A 285 5.65 1.28 5.28
N SER A 286 5.25 1.83 4.14
CA SER A 286 4.76 3.21 4.08
C SER A 286 3.40 3.37 4.77
N PHE A 287 2.50 2.40 4.58
CA PHE A 287 1.19 2.38 5.24
C PHE A 287 0.81 0.99 5.77
N GLY A 288 0.75 -0.03 4.91
CA GLY A 288 0.37 -1.40 5.28
C GLY A 288 -1.02 -1.78 4.80
N MET A 289 -1.29 -1.66 3.49
CA MET A 289 -2.58 -2.07 2.89
C MET A 289 -2.98 -3.50 3.24
N VAL A 290 -2.02 -4.43 3.23
CA VAL A 290 -2.25 -5.84 3.60
C VAL A 290 -2.73 -5.96 5.05
N ALA A 291 -2.14 -5.19 5.98
CA ALA A 291 -2.63 -5.17 7.36
C ALA A 291 -4.07 -4.64 7.43
N LEU A 292 -4.37 -3.56 6.70
CA LEU A 292 -5.70 -2.97 6.67
C LEU A 292 -6.75 -3.93 6.08
N GLU A 293 -6.42 -4.66 5.01
CA GLU A 293 -7.27 -5.69 4.40
C GLU A 293 -7.52 -6.87 5.35
N ALA A 294 -6.47 -7.34 6.05
CA ALA A 294 -6.60 -8.37 7.08
C ALA A 294 -7.51 -7.92 8.23
N MET A 295 -7.28 -6.72 8.75
CA MET A 295 -8.09 -6.11 9.80
C MET A 295 -9.55 -5.95 9.35
N ALA A 296 -9.78 -5.49 8.13
CA ALA A 296 -11.10 -5.39 7.53
C ALA A 296 -11.80 -6.75 7.42
N SER A 297 -11.06 -7.82 7.24
CA SER A 297 -11.55 -9.19 7.22
C SER A 297 -11.76 -9.79 8.64
N GLY A 298 -11.46 -9.03 9.69
CA GLY A 298 -11.60 -9.48 11.09
C GLY A 298 -10.45 -10.37 11.57
N THR A 299 -9.31 -10.35 10.88
CA THR A 299 -8.13 -11.15 11.21
C THR A 299 -7.09 -10.28 11.91
N PRO A 300 -6.61 -10.65 13.11
CA PRO A 300 -5.59 -9.90 13.82
C PRO A 300 -4.26 -9.92 13.09
N VAL A 301 -3.50 -8.84 13.23
CA VAL A 301 -2.21 -8.66 12.57
C VAL A 301 -1.09 -8.64 13.61
N ILE A 302 0.00 -9.35 13.32
CA ILE A 302 1.29 -9.16 13.99
C ILE A 302 2.18 -8.41 13.02
N ALA A 303 2.62 -7.21 13.36
CA ALA A 303 3.38 -6.35 12.46
C ALA A 303 4.65 -5.83 13.12
N SER A 304 5.71 -5.64 12.32
CA SER A 304 6.85 -4.85 12.80
C SER A 304 6.42 -3.41 13.09
N GLU A 305 6.95 -2.84 14.17
CA GLU A 305 6.71 -1.45 14.57
C GLU A 305 7.49 -0.48 13.67
N VAL A 306 7.11 -0.41 12.39
CA VAL A 306 7.80 0.40 11.38
C VAL A 306 6.81 1.21 10.53
N GLY A 307 7.21 2.42 10.15
CA GLY A 307 6.48 3.26 9.20
C GLY A 307 4.99 3.36 9.50
N GLY A 308 4.15 3.08 8.51
CA GLY A 308 2.69 3.14 8.64
C GLY A 308 2.09 2.05 9.52
N LEU A 309 2.74 0.89 9.64
CA LEU A 309 2.26 -0.19 10.51
C LEU A 309 2.21 0.22 11.98
N ALA A 310 3.17 1.04 12.42
CA ALA A 310 3.20 1.57 13.78
C ALA A 310 1.99 2.47 14.13
N PHE A 311 1.29 3.00 13.12
CA PHE A 311 0.08 3.80 13.31
C PHE A 311 -1.20 3.01 13.09
N LEU A 312 -1.16 2.03 12.19
CA LEU A 312 -2.33 1.24 11.83
C LEU A 312 -2.64 0.16 12.86
N VAL A 313 -1.61 -0.55 13.31
CA VAL A 313 -1.73 -1.56 14.35
C VAL A 313 -1.57 -0.88 15.72
N GLN A 314 -2.45 -1.20 16.65
CA GLN A 314 -2.44 -0.74 18.03
C GLN A 314 -2.12 -1.95 18.92
N ASP A 315 -0.92 -1.96 19.53
CA ASP A 315 -0.41 -3.11 20.27
C ASP A 315 -1.34 -3.55 21.39
N GLY A 316 -1.67 -4.84 21.42
CA GLY A 316 -2.59 -5.44 22.41
C GLY A 316 -4.08 -5.10 22.20
N GLU A 317 -4.42 -4.19 21.30
CA GLU A 317 -5.81 -3.77 21.04
C GLU A 317 -6.39 -4.39 19.77
N ASN A 318 -5.75 -4.21 18.61
CA ASN A 318 -6.22 -4.72 17.31
C ASN A 318 -5.20 -5.61 16.59
N GLY A 319 -4.05 -5.86 17.23
CA GLY A 319 -2.94 -6.66 16.77
C GLY A 319 -1.79 -6.61 17.77
N PHE A 320 -0.62 -7.05 17.33
CA PHE A 320 0.62 -6.93 18.10
C PHE A 320 1.72 -6.26 17.29
N HIS A 321 2.56 -5.47 17.98
CA HIS A 321 3.84 -5.01 17.44
C HIS A 321 4.98 -5.95 17.84
N VAL A 322 5.96 -6.05 16.95
CA VAL A 322 7.25 -6.68 17.20
C VAL A 322 8.37 -5.78 16.68
N PRO A 323 9.57 -5.81 17.28
CA PRO A 323 10.72 -5.14 16.69
C PRO A 323 11.02 -5.69 15.28
N SER A 324 11.46 -4.84 14.37
CA SER A 324 11.90 -5.31 13.05
C SER A 324 13.13 -6.20 13.17
N ARG A 325 13.17 -7.28 12.39
CA ARG A 325 14.27 -8.27 12.40
C ARG A 325 14.44 -9.01 13.73
N ASP A 326 13.37 -9.17 14.47
CA ASP A 326 13.36 -9.91 15.73
C ASP A 326 12.46 -11.16 15.61
N PRO A 327 13.02 -12.31 15.17
CA PRO A 327 12.28 -13.56 15.06
C PRO A 327 11.87 -14.13 16.42
N GLU A 328 12.58 -13.80 17.51
CA GLU A 328 12.28 -14.27 18.86
C GLU A 328 10.94 -13.68 19.34
N THR A 329 10.83 -12.36 19.36
CA THR A 329 9.58 -11.68 19.75
C THR A 329 8.44 -12.05 18.80
N LEU A 330 8.73 -12.18 17.49
CA LEU A 330 7.70 -12.60 16.53
C LEU A 330 7.20 -14.01 16.84
N ALA A 331 8.09 -14.96 17.18
CA ALA A 331 7.71 -16.31 17.55
C ALA A 331 6.82 -16.33 18.81
N GLU A 332 7.15 -15.54 19.83
CA GLU A 332 6.36 -15.42 21.06
C GLU A 332 4.94 -14.92 20.76
N ARG A 333 4.79 -13.86 19.96
CA ARG A 333 3.49 -13.30 19.59
C ARG A 333 2.66 -14.24 18.72
N ILE A 334 3.29 -14.93 17.77
CA ILE A 334 2.61 -15.96 16.97
C ILE A 334 2.12 -17.08 17.89
N TYR A 335 2.98 -17.60 18.76
CA TYR A 335 2.63 -18.68 19.69
C TYR A 335 1.49 -18.26 20.62
N GLU A 336 1.53 -17.06 21.19
CA GLU A 336 0.47 -16.50 22.03
C GLU A 336 -0.89 -16.56 21.31
N LEU A 337 -0.97 -16.09 20.06
CA LEU A 337 -2.21 -16.11 19.30
C LEU A 337 -2.62 -17.49 18.80
N LEU A 338 -1.67 -18.42 18.64
CA LEU A 338 -1.99 -19.81 18.32
C LEU A 338 -2.66 -20.55 19.46
N VAL A 339 -2.30 -20.27 20.72
CA VAL A 339 -2.80 -21.01 21.89
C VAL A 339 -3.92 -20.27 22.63
N ASN A 340 -4.12 -18.98 22.37
CA ASN A 340 -5.11 -18.16 23.07
C ASN A 340 -6.22 -17.68 22.10
N ASP A 341 -7.24 -18.50 21.92
CA ASP A 341 -8.36 -18.22 21.04
C ASP A 341 -9.12 -16.95 21.44
N SER A 342 -9.34 -16.74 22.75
CA SER A 342 -10.07 -15.56 23.26
C SER A 342 -9.36 -14.24 22.95
N CYS A 343 -8.02 -14.21 23.10
CA CYS A 343 -7.21 -13.05 22.75
C CYS A 343 -7.28 -12.81 21.23
N ARG A 344 -7.07 -13.84 20.43
CA ARG A 344 -7.11 -13.76 18.97
C ARG A 344 -8.45 -13.23 18.44
N GLU A 345 -9.57 -13.75 18.96
CA GLU A 345 -10.90 -13.29 18.57
C GLU A 345 -11.18 -11.85 18.99
N ARG A 346 -10.74 -11.46 20.20
CA ARG A 346 -10.88 -10.08 20.67
C ARG A 346 -10.12 -9.12 19.76
N LEU A 347 -8.85 -9.42 19.47
CA LEU A 347 -8.03 -8.60 18.57
C LEU A 347 -8.64 -8.51 17.17
N GLY A 348 -9.15 -9.62 16.62
CA GLY A 348 -9.79 -9.64 15.30
C GLY A 348 -11.06 -8.77 15.24
N ARG A 349 -11.91 -8.81 16.28
CA ARG A 349 -13.09 -7.92 16.36
C ARG A 349 -12.68 -6.45 16.41
N ASN A 350 -11.71 -6.12 17.25
CA ASN A 350 -11.21 -4.76 17.36
C ASN A 350 -10.54 -4.27 16.07
N ALA A 351 -9.78 -5.16 15.41
CA ALA A 351 -9.19 -4.90 14.10
C ALA A 351 -10.24 -4.50 13.06
N ARG A 352 -11.33 -5.27 12.98
CA ARG A 352 -12.47 -4.98 12.09
C ARG A 352 -13.09 -3.62 12.40
N GLU A 353 -13.33 -3.32 13.67
CA GLU A 353 -13.92 -2.03 14.07
C GLU A 353 -12.99 -0.87 13.72
N HIS A 354 -11.69 -1.03 13.96
CA HIS A 354 -10.70 -0.01 13.60
C HIS A 354 -10.64 0.21 12.07
N ALA A 355 -10.69 -0.86 11.27
CA ALA A 355 -10.64 -0.78 9.81
C ALA A 355 -11.83 -0.01 9.19
N ARG A 356 -12.98 0.06 9.86
CA ARG A 356 -14.14 0.85 9.40
C ARG A 356 -13.84 2.33 9.23
N LYS A 357 -12.91 2.88 9.99
CA LYS A 357 -12.47 4.29 9.87
C LYS A 357 -11.80 4.57 8.52
N TYR A 358 -11.30 3.51 7.89
CA TYR A 358 -10.59 3.54 6.60
C TYR A 358 -11.48 3.09 5.42
N ALA A 359 -12.82 3.04 5.58
CA ALA A 359 -13.69 2.82 4.43
C ALA A 359 -13.41 3.83 3.32
N TRP A 360 -13.39 3.40 2.06
CA TRP A 360 -13.16 4.31 0.93
C TRP A 360 -14.12 5.51 0.91
N SER A 361 -15.35 5.35 1.40
CA SER A 361 -16.30 6.46 1.56
C SER A 361 -15.77 7.58 2.46
N ASN A 362 -15.19 7.21 3.62
CA ASN A 362 -14.65 8.16 4.58
C ASN A 362 -13.37 8.83 4.06
N ILE A 363 -12.53 8.05 3.36
CA ILE A 363 -11.30 8.56 2.77
C ILE A 363 -11.61 9.51 1.61
N ALA A 364 -12.62 9.19 0.79
CA ALA A 364 -13.07 10.08 -0.28
C ALA A 364 -13.58 11.42 0.26
N GLU A 365 -14.31 11.43 1.37
CA GLU A 365 -14.74 12.67 2.03
C GLU A 365 -13.56 13.53 2.45
N LYS A 366 -12.58 12.96 3.14
CA LYS A 366 -11.34 13.66 3.52
C LYS A 366 -10.59 14.21 2.30
N MET A 367 -10.55 13.45 1.20
CA MET A 367 -9.90 13.90 -0.02
C MET A 367 -10.66 15.04 -0.68
N LEU A 368 -12.00 15.01 -0.67
CA LEU A 368 -12.84 16.10 -1.17
C LEU A 368 -12.60 17.38 -0.38
N GLU A 369 -12.47 17.32 0.95
CA GLU A 369 -12.12 18.49 1.77
C GLU A 369 -10.77 19.11 1.36
N VAL A 370 -9.81 18.28 0.91
CA VAL A 370 -8.53 18.78 0.39
C VAL A 370 -8.72 19.51 -0.94
N TYR A 371 -9.53 18.96 -1.83
CA TYR A 371 -9.84 19.57 -3.13
C TYR A 371 -10.62 20.87 -2.97
N ASP A 372 -11.68 20.88 -2.17
CA ASP A 372 -12.51 22.04 -1.91
C ASP A 372 -11.68 23.21 -1.40
N LYS A 373 -10.78 22.99 -0.44
CA LYS A 373 -9.86 24.01 0.08
C LYS A 373 -8.93 24.60 -0.99
N LEU A 374 -8.60 23.83 -2.03
CA LEU A 374 -7.77 24.31 -3.13
C LEU A 374 -8.58 25.10 -4.16
N LEU A 375 -9.83 24.69 -4.39
CA LEU A 375 -10.71 25.28 -5.40
C LEU A 375 -11.50 26.48 -4.88
N MET A 376 -11.58 26.70 -3.56
CA MET A 376 -12.20 27.88 -2.97
C MET A 376 -11.61 29.19 -3.52
N PRO A 377 -12.44 30.21 -3.81
CA PRO A 377 -11.99 31.56 -4.16
C PRO A 377 -11.07 32.15 -3.09
N ALA A 378 -10.14 33.03 -3.50
CA ALA A 378 -9.16 33.63 -2.59
C ALA A 378 -9.81 34.39 -1.42
N GLU A 379 -10.94 35.08 -1.67
CA GLU A 379 -11.70 35.83 -0.68
C GLU A 379 -12.29 34.94 0.44
N GLU A 380 -12.74 33.73 0.13
CA GLU A 380 -13.24 32.80 1.13
C GLU A 380 -12.11 32.10 1.93
N LYS A 381 -10.92 31.97 1.32
CA LYS A 381 -9.73 31.44 2.01
C LYS A 381 -9.27 32.33 3.16
N GLU A 382 -9.37 33.65 3.03
CA GLU A 382 -9.03 34.62 4.10
C GLU A 382 -10.06 34.61 5.24
N SER A 383 -11.35 34.53 4.92
CA SER A 383 -12.41 34.48 5.93
C SER A 383 -12.41 33.17 6.76
N SER A 384 -12.02 32.06 6.18
CA SER A 384 -11.88 30.78 6.89
C SER A 384 -10.65 30.72 7.80
N ARG A 385 -9.57 31.44 7.46
CA ARG A 385 -8.38 31.57 8.31
C ARG A 385 -8.63 32.40 9.55
N SER A 386 -9.42 33.47 9.45
CA SER A 386 -9.75 34.35 10.58
C SER A 386 -10.67 33.66 11.61
N ARG A 387 -11.58 32.78 11.21
CA ARG A 387 -12.45 32.02 12.12
C ARG A 387 -11.73 30.96 12.95
N HIS A 388 -10.55 30.46 12.51
CA HIS A 388 -9.74 29.47 13.25
C HIS A 388 -8.78 30.13 14.27
N VAL A 389 -8.58 31.45 14.18
CA VAL A 389 -7.72 32.20 15.11
C VAL A 389 -8.52 32.70 16.33
N GLU A 390 -9.85 32.77 16.25
CA GLU A 390 -10.71 33.30 17.33
C GLU A 390 -11.23 32.26 18.33
N ASN A 391 -10.80 31.01 18.27
CA ASN A 391 -11.19 29.98 19.25
C ASN A 391 -9.96 29.22 19.79
N PRO A 392 -9.18 29.80 20.71
CA PRO A 392 -8.21 29.07 21.50
C PRO A 392 -8.89 28.57 22.78
N LEU A 393 -9.46 27.35 22.77
CA LEU A 393 -9.73 26.55 23.99
C LEU A 393 -9.59 25.07 23.70
#